data_7fbadabeeeed352b53f566651431cfe4
#
_entry.id   7fbadabeeeed352b53f566651431cfe4
#
_cell.length_a   1.000
_cell.length_b   1.000
_cell.length_c   1.000
_cell.angle_alpha   90.00
_cell.angle_beta   90.00
_cell.angle_gamma   90.00
#
_symmetry.space_group_name_H-M   'P 1'
#
loop_
_entity.id
_entity.type
_entity.pdbx_description
1 polymer ?
#
loop_
_entity_poly.entity_id
_entity_poly.type
_entity_poly.pdbx_seq_one_letter_code
_entity_poly.pdbx_strand_id
1 'polypeptide(L)'
;INYNDLKDRRKVIILHKKSADILFGKTHTEPIGQFVNASGVAYQVVGLYNDQGDREANEAYIPFSTLQTIYNKGDKLNNIIFTTKNLHSIESNEAFEKEYRKAIATNHRFDPTDESAIWIWNRFTNYLQTQNAMGILRTAIWVIGIFTLLSGIVGVSNIMLITVKERTRV
;
A
#
# COMPACT_ATOMS: atom_id res chain seq x y z
N ILE A 1 -0.10 19.76 9.37
CA ILE A 1 -1.44 20.24 8.99
C ILE A 1 -2.38 19.89 10.10
N ASN A 2 -3.13 20.88 10.58
CA ASN A 2 -4.10 20.72 11.66
C ASN A 2 -5.49 21.21 11.24
N TYR A 3 -6.47 21.12 12.16
CA TYR A 3 -7.84 21.53 11.89
C TYR A 3 -7.97 23.01 11.48
N ASN A 4 -7.18 23.91 12.12
CA ASN A 4 -7.20 25.34 11.80
C ASN A 4 -6.66 25.60 10.38
N ASP A 5 -5.66 24.85 9.92
CA ASP A 5 -5.14 24.98 8.56
C ASP A 5 -6.20 24.62 7.52
N LEU A 6 -7.05 23.62 7.82
CA LEU A 6 -8.18 23.24 6.97
C LEU A 6 -9.30 24.27 7.01
N LYS A 7 -9.69 24.74 8.21
CA LYS A 7 -10.79 25.68 8.42
C LYS A 7 -10.51 27.03 7.79
N ASP A 8 -9.31 27.57 8.03
CA ASP A 8 -8.87 28.89 7.60
C ASP A 8 -8.27 28.88 6.18
N ARG A 9 -8.24 27.70 5.53
CA ARG A 9 -7.68 27.52 4.18
C ARG A 9 -6.25 28.06 4.06
N ARG A 10 -5.43 27.80 5.10
CA ARG A 10 -4.07 28.34 5.18
C ARG A 10 -3.17 27.74 4.10
N LYS A 11 -2.32 28.58 3.49
CA LYS A 11 -1.32 28.16 2.50
C LYS A 11 -0.13 27.53 3.18
N VAL A 12 -0.31 26.31 3.69
CA VAL A 12 0.73 25.53 4.38
C VAL A 12 1.02 24.27 3.59
N ILE A 13 2.25 23.75 3.73
CA ILE A 13 2.74 22.59 3.01
C ILE A 13 3.55 21.69 3.94
N ILE A 14 3.42 20.38 3.77
CA ILE A 14 4.31 19.36 4.34
C ILE A 14 5.15 18.80 3.21
N LEU A 15 6.46 18.77 3.39
CA LEU A 15 7.41 18.30 2.38
C LEU A 15 8.02 16.97 2.80
N HIS A 16 8.36 16.15 1.81
CA HIS A 16 9.23 15.01 2.04
C HIS A 16 10.64 15.51 2.42
N LYS A 17 11.31 14.84 3.37
CA LYS A 17 12.64 15.26 3.86
C LYS A 17 13.65 15.43 2.74
N LYS A 18 13.71 14.49 1.77
CA LYS A 18 14.61 14.61 0.60
C LYS A 18 14.34 15.88 -0.21
N SER A 19 13.07 16.24 -0.41
CA SER A 19 12.67 17.45 -1.14
C SER A 19 13.07 18.70 -0.38
N ALA A 20 12.91 18.70 0.94
CA ALA A 20 13.34 19.80 1.79
C ALA A 20 14.88 19.97 1.76
N ASP A 21 15.65 18.86 1.81
CA ASP A 21 17.10 18.89 1.70
C ASP A 21 17.60 19.46 0.35
N ILE A 22 16.85 19.20 -0.73
CA ILE A 22 17.16 19.75 -2.05
C ILE A 22 16.86 21.25 -2.12
N LEU A 23 15.72 21.68 -1.57
CA LEU A 23 15.25 23.06 -1.68
C LEU A 23 16.01 24.02 -0.73
N PHE A 24 16.33 23.56 0.47
CA PHE A 24 16.93 24.40 1.52
C PHE A 24 18.40 24.08 1.83
N GLY A 25 18.94 23.01 1.24
CA GLY A 25 20.28 22.51 1.55
C GLY A 25 20.33 21.68 2.85
N LYS A 26 21.32 20.80 2.93
CA LYS A 26 21.42 19.83 4.04
C LYS A 26 21.94 20.43 5.36
N THR A 27 22.49 21.64 5.37
CA THR A 27 23.44 21.99 6.42
C THR A 27 23.06 23.15 7.32
N HIS A 28 22.17 24.08 6.96
CA HIS A 28 22.09 25.32 7.76
C HIS A 28 20.71 26.00 7.88
N THR A 29 19.67 25.53 7.24
CA THR A 29 18.38 26.22 7.34
C THR A 29 17.31 25.23 7.77
N GLU A 30 16.70 25.48 8.92
CA GLU A 30 15.53 24.71 9.33
C GLU A 30 14.40 24.99 8.34
N PRO A 31 13.89 23.97 7.61
CA PRO A 31 12.87 24.15 6.57
C PRO A 31 11.52 24.59 7.14
N ILE A 32 11.24 24.24 8.40
CA ILE A 32 9.97 24.57 9.05
C ILE A 32 9.87 26.07 9.28
N GLY A 33 8.75 26.65 8.86
CA GLY A 33 8.51 28.09 8.92
C GLY A 33 8.91 28.85 7.67
N GLN A 34 9.76 28.27 6.81
CA GLN A 34 10.17 28.87 5.53
C GLN A 34 9.07 28.79 4.49
N PHE A 35 9.20 29.56 3.41
CA PHE A 35 8.24 29.59 2.31
C PHE A 35 8.81 28.91 1.07
N VAL A 36 7.95 28.12 0.42
CA VAL A 36 8.22 27.45 -0.86
C VAL A 36 7.21 27.90 -1.89
N ASN A 37 7.67 28.20 -3.08
CA ASN A 37 6.78 28.49 -4.21
C ASN A 37 6.47 27.17 -4.93
N ALA A 38 5.22 26.77 -4.94
CA ALA A 38 4.72 25.63 -5.72
C ALA A 38 3.62 26.11 -6.67
N SER A 39 3.85 25.95 -7.97
CA SER A 39 2.92 26.35 -9.04
C SER A 39 2.47 27.83 -8.95
N GLY A 40 3.38 28.73 -8.60
CA GLY A 40 3.10 30.17 -8.49
C GLY A 40 2.46 30.61 -7.17
N VAL A 41 2.27 29.71 -6.21
CA VAL A 41 1.71 30.00 -4.90
C VAL A 41 2.77 29.77 -3.82
N ALA A 42 2.94 30.77 -2.93
CA ALA A 42 3.82 30.65 -1.78
C ALA A 42 3.11 29.89 -0.65
N TYR A 43 3.72 28.80 -0.19
CA TYR A 43 3.26 27.98 0.95
C TYR A 43 4.28 28.02 2.06
N GLN A 44 3.82 28.12 3.31
CA GLN A 44 4.68 28.00 4.48
C GLN A 44 4.88 26.53 4.83
N VAL A 45 6.13 26.10 5.00
CA VAL A 45 6.46 24.73 5.43
C VAL A 45 6.12 24.58 6.91
N VAL A 46 5.18 23.67 7.24
CA VAL A 46 4.73 23.43 8.61
C VAL A 46 5.14 22.05 9.14
N GLY A 47 5.78 21.24 8.30
CA GLY A 47 6.27 19.93 8.72
C GLY A 47 7.02 19.21 7.62
N LEU A 48 7.77 18.21 8.05
CA LEU A 48 8.48 17.29 7.19
C LEU A 48 7.98 15.87 7.46
N TYR A 49 7.97 15.03 6.44
CA TYR A 49 7.72 13.61 6.60
C TYR A 49 8.82 12.79 5.94
N ASN A 50 9.01 11.59 6.42
CA ASN A 50 9.92 10.61 5.85
C ASN A 50 9.13 9.33 5.59
N ASP A 51 9.13 8.86 4.36
CA ASP A 51 8.56 7.56 4.03
C ASP A 51 9.67 6.50 4.11
N GLN A 52 9.40 5.39 4.81
CA GLN A 52 10.34 4.26 4.93
C GLN A 52 10.32 3.35 3.70
N GLY A 53 9.52 3.65 2.69
CA GLY A 53 9.47 2.92 1.44
C GLY A 53 10.42 3.47 0.40
N ASP A 54 10.99 2.59 -0.43
CA ASP A 54 11.85 2.91 -1.61
C ASP A 54 11.11 3.65 -2.74
N ARG A 55 9.89 4.10 -2.50
CA ARG A 55 9.19 4.95 -3.45
C ARG A 55 9.82 6.33 -3.38
N GLU A 56 10.32 6.79 -4.50
CA GLU A 56 10.72 8.18 -4.71
C GLU A 56 9.51 9.12 -4.59
N ALA A 57 8.94 9.17 -3.40
CA ALA A 57 7.84 10.06 -3.11
C ALA A 57 8.40 11.46 -2.89
N ASN A 58 8.65 12.18 -3.97
CA ASN A 58 8.84 13.64 -3.94
C ASN A 58 7.49 14.34 -3.77
N GLU A 59 6.61 13.75 -2.99
CA GLU A 59 5.27 14.27 -2.77
C GLU A 59 5.29 15.37 -1.73
N ALA A 60 4.42 16.34 -1.93
CA ALA A 60 4.15 17.39 -0.98
C ALA A 60 2.64 17.40 -0.66
N TYR A 61 2.31 17.66 0.59
CA TYR A 61 0.91 17.65 1.03
C TYR A 61 0.47 19.06 1.43
N ILE A 62 -0.66 19.49 0.90
CA ILE A 62 -1.31 20.74 1.26
C ILE A 62 -2.73 20.46 1.77
N PRO A 63 -3.32 21.37 2.58
CA PRO A 63 -4.69 21.20 3.02
C PRO A 63 -5.65 21.11 1.84
N PHE A 64 -6.58 20.17 1.90
CA PHE A 64 -7.59 19.97 0.85
C PHE A 64 -8.42 21.24 0.57
N SER A 65 -8.86 21.92 1.62
CA SER A 65 -9.62 23.16 1.52
C SER A 65 -8.85 24.29 0.83
N THR A 66 -7.53 24.34 1.05
CA THR A 66 -6.63 25.29 0.38
C THR A 66 -6.52 24.96 -1.11
N LEU A 67 -6.36 23.66 -1.44
CA LEU A 67 -6.32 23.18 -2.82
C LEU A 67 -7.59 23.54 -3.59
N GLN A 68 -8.76 23.29 -2.99
CA GLN A 68 -10.06 23.65 -3.60
C GLN A 68 -10.17 25.13 -3.94
N THR A 69 -9.69 25.98 -3.01
CA THR A 69 -9.78 27.43 -3.18
C THR A 69 -8.81 27.96 -4.24
N ILE A 70 -7.55 27.51 -4.20
CA ILE A 70 -6.50 28.04 -5.10
C ILE A 70 -6.73 27.57 -6.55
N TYR A 71 -7.10 26.29 -6.72
CA TYR A 71 -7.25 25.69 -8.05
C TYR A 71 -8.70 25.68 -8.55
N ASN A 72 -9.60 26.37 -7.86
CA ASN A 72 -11.03 26.45 -8.21
C ASN A 72 -11.67 25.08 -8.53
N LYS A 73 -11.32 24.06 -7.73
CA LYS A 73 -11.79 22.68 -7.94
C LYS A 73 -13.24 22.46 -7.49
N GLY A 74 -13.85 23.45 -6.82
CA GLY A 74 -15.18 23.29 -6.24
C GLY A 74 -15.25 22.10 -5.30
N ASP A 75 -16.30 21.30 -5.42
CA ASP A 75 -16.52 20.10 -4.57
C ASP A 75 -16.01 18.80 -5.21
N LYS A 76 -15.16 18.91 -6.24
CA LYS A 76 -14.62 17.75 -6.95
C LYS A 76 -13.47 17.11 -6.18
N LEU A 77 -13.53 15.80 -6.01
CA LEU A 77 -12.51 14.94 -5.44
C LEU A 77 -12.05 13.95 -6.50
N ASN A 78 -10.74 13.71 -6.56
CA ASN A 78 -10.20 12.66 -7.43
C ASN A 78 -10.14 11.31 -6.71
N ASN A 79 -9.64 11.32 -5.46
CA ASN A 79 -9.45 10.12 -4.66
C ASN A 79 -9.83 10.39 -3.21
N ILE A 80 -10.39 9.38 -2.56
CA ILE A 80 -10.63 9.36 -1.11
C ILE A 80 -9.87 8.18 -0.55
N ILE A 81 -9.02 8.42 0.44
CA ILE A 81 -8.30 7.37 1.17
C ILE A 81 -8.84 7.36 2.59
N PHE A 82 -9.30 6.21 3.04
CA PHE A 82 -9.81 6.03 4.39
C PHE A 82 -9.38 4.67 4.95
N THR A 83 -9.41 4.54 6.25
CA THR A 83 -9.14 3.29 6.96
C THR A 83 -10.42 2.71 7.51
N THR A 84 -10.57 1.40 7.39
CA THR A 84 -11.68 0.64 7.94
C THR A 84 -11.23 -0.11 9.20
N LYS A 85 -12.17 -0.36 10.11
CA LYS A 85 -11.95 -1.18 11.30
C LYS A 85 -12.90 -2.37 11.28
N ASN A 86 -12.49 -3.48 11.91
CA ASN A 86 -13.31 -4.69 12.09
C ASN A 86 -13.71 -5.44 10.80
N LEU A 87 -12.99 -5.22 9.70
CA LEU A 87 -13.15 -6.00 8.48
C LEU A 87 -12.03 -7.05 8.41
N HIS A 88 -12.28 -8.25 8.91
CA HIS A 88 -11.24 -9.29 9.07
C HIS A 88 -11.32 -10.42 8.04
N SER A 89 -12.35 -10.47 7.22
CA SER A 89 -12.53 -11.49 6.18
C SER A 89 -12.75 -10.89 4.79
N ILE A 90 -12.58 -11.70 3.75
CA ILE A 90 -12.83 -11.29 2.37
C ILE A 90 -14.31 -10.93 2.22
N GLU A 91 -15.21 -11.76 2.75
CA GLU A 91 -16.65 -11.56 2.66
C GLU A 91 -17.11 -10.26 3.33
N SER A 92 -16.52 -9.93 4.49
CA SER A 92 -16.84 -8.67 5.18
C SER A 92 -16.37 -7.44 4.41
N ASN A 93 -15.23 -7.55 3.72
CA ASN A 93 -14.72 -6.48 2.86
C ASN A 93 -15.57 -6.30 1.60
N GLU A 94 -15.95 -7.39 0.95
CA GLU A 94 -16.83 -7.35 -0.24
C GLU A 94 -18.23 -6.80 0.12
N ALA A 95 -18.78 -7.18 1.27
CA ALA A 95 -20.03 -6.63 1.76
C ALA A 95 -19.93 -5.12 2.01
N PHE A 96 -18.85 -4.68 2.65
CA PHE A 96 -18.57 -3.26 2.87
C PHE A 96 -18.43 -2.49 1.55
N GLU A 97 -17.69 -3.02 0.58
CA GLU A 97 -17.51 -2.39 -0.73
C GLU A 97 -18.84 -2.23 -1.48
N LYS A 98 -19.71 -3.23 -1.41
CA LYS A 98 -21.06 -3.16 -1.98
C LYS A 98 -21.90 -2.06 -1.32
N GLU A 99 -21.88 -2.00 0.01
CA GLU A 99 -22.63 -0.99 0.76
C GLU A 99 -22.11 0.42 0.50
N TYR A 100 -20.77 0.58 0.49
CA TYR A 100 -20.11 1.83 0.18
C TYR A 100 -20.45 2.32 -1.23
N ARG A 101 -20.38 1.43 -2.23
CA ARG A 101 -20.74 1.72 -3.63
C ARG A 101 -22.20 2.15 -3.73
N LYS A 102 -23.11 1.45 -3.04
CA LYS A 102 -24.54 1.79 -3.01
C LYS A 102 -24.78 3.18 -2.39
N ALA A 103 -24.10 3.50 -1.30
CA ALA A 103 -24.22 4.80 -0.64
C ALA A 103 -23.77 5.95 -1.56
N ILE A 104 -22.66 5.79 -2.28
CA ILE A 104 -22.17 6.80 -3.21
C ILE A 104 -23.07 6.88 -4.46
N ALA A 105 -23.52 5.75 -4.99
CA ALA A 105 -24.40 5.70 -6.15
C ALA A 105 -25.70 6.48 -5.93
N THR A 106 -26.25 6.41 -4.73
CA THR A 106 -27.46 7.16 -4.37
C THR A 106 -27.27 8.67 -4.49
N ASN A 107 -26.08 9.19 -4.11
CA ASN A 107 -25.78 10.62 -4.15
C ASN A 107 -25.31 11.10 -5.52
N HIS A 108 -24.70 10.24 -6.31
CA HIS A 108 -24.08 10.57 -7.61
C HIS A 108 -24.83 10.05 -8.83
N ARG A 109 -25.98 9.40 -8.63
CA ARG A 109 -26.91 8.95 -9.70
C ARG A 109 -26.28 8.02 -10.74
N PHE A 110 -25.50 7.05 -10.32
CA PHE A 110 -25.02 5.96 -11.16
C PHE A 110 -25.57 4.61 -10.66
N ASP A 111 -25.48 3.58 -11.50
CA ASP A 111 -25.91 2.24 -11.13
C ASP A 111 -24.92 1.63 -10.10
N PRO A 112 -25.38 1.23 -8.89
CA PRO A 112 -24.50 0.62 -7.88
C PRO A 112 -23.87 -0.70 -8.32
N THR A 113 -24.38 -1.34 -9.39
CA THR A 113 -23.81 -2.56 -9.96
C THR A 113 -22.69 -2.28 -10.98
N ASP A 114 -22.54 -1.02 -11.40
CA ASP A 114 -21.47 -0.61 -12.31
C ASP A 114 -20.14 -0.48 -11.56
N GLU A 115 -19.28 -1.50 -11.70
CA GLU A 115 -17.95 -1.50 -11.10
C GLU A 115 -17.00 -0.46 -11.70
N SER A 116 -17.26 -0.01 -12.92
CA SER A 116 -16.44 0.99 -13.63
C SER A 116 -16.68 2.42 -13.14
N ALA A 117 -17.84 2.69 -12.54
CA ALA A 117 -18.20 4.02 -12.06
C ALA A 117 -17.33 4.51 -10.89
N ILE A 118 -16.89 3.58 -10.01
CA ILE A 118 -15.97 3.85 -8.92
C ILE A 118 -14.97 2.70 -8.82
N TRP A 119 -13.69 3.05 -8.92
CA TRP A 119 -12.62 2.10 -8.69
C TRP A 119 -12.26 2.08 -7.19
N ILE A 120 -12.43 0.91 -6.55
CA ILE A 120 -12.12 0.69 -5.14
C ILE A 120 -10.87 -0.18 -5.05
N TRP A 121 -9.82 0.34 -4.45
CA TRP A 121 -8.60 -0.42 -4.20
C TRP A 121 -8.50 -0.83 -2.73
N ASN A 122 -8.91 -2.05 -2.45
CA ASN A 122 -8.83 -2.62 -1.11
C ASN A 122 -7.49 -3.32 -0.90
N ARG A 123 -6.59 -2.67 -0.17
CA ARG A 123 -5.25 -3.22 0.13
C ARG A 123 -5.32 -4.47 1.01
N PHE A 124 -6.33 -4.60 1.87
CA PHE A 124 -6.49 -5.74 2.76
C PHE A 124 -6.91 -7.00 1.99
N THR A 125 -7.82 -6.90 1.06
CA THR A 125 -8.20 -8.02 0.19
C THR A 125 -7.00 -8.53 -0.62
N ASN A 126 -6.22 -7.63 -1.21
CA ASN A 126 -4.99 -7.98 -1.92
C ASN A 126 -3.96 -8.65 -1.01
N TYR A 127 -3.82 -8.19 0.23
CA TYR A 127 -2.96 -8.82 1.23
C TYR A 127 -3.40 -10.25 1.55
N LEU A 128 -4.69 -10.47 1.80
CA LEU A 128 -5.23 -11.82 2.08
C LEU A 128 -5.05 -12.76 0.89
N GLN A 129 -5.29 -12.31 -0.33
CA GLN A 129 -5.05 -13.11 -1.53
C GLN A 129 -3.58 -13.50 -1.68
N THR A 130 -2.66 -12.57 -1.40
CA THR A 130 -1.22 -12.84 -1.41
C THR A 130 -0.85 -13.86 -0.33
N GLN A 131 -1.39 -13.75 0.88
CA GLN A 131 -1.17 -14.70 1.96
C GLN A 131 -1.66 -16.10 1.60
N ASN A 132 -2.83 -16.22 0.98
CA ASN A 132 -3.37 -17.49 0.50
C ASN A 132 -2.46 -18.11 -0.58
N ALA A 133 -2.00 -17.32 -1.55
CA ALA A 133 -1.07 -17.77 -2.57
C ALA A 133 0.26 -18.26 -1.97
N MET A 134 0.81 -17.55 -1.00
CA MET A 134 2.02 -17.96 -0.28
C MET A 134 1.79 -19.25 0.53
N GLY A 135 0.60 -19.44 1.08
CA GLY A 135 0.20 -20.68 1.76
C GLY A 135 0.23 -21.88 0.82
N ILE A 136 -0.33 -21.74 -0.38
CA ILE A 136 -0.32 -22.77 -1.44
C ILE A 136 1.13 -23.11 -1.86
N LEU A 137 1.95 -22.09 -2.10
CA LEU A 137 3.37 -22.29 -2.45
C LEU A 137 4.13 -23.03 -1.37
N ARG A 138 3.93 -22.68 -0.09
CA ARG A 138 4.54 -23.37 1.05
C ARG A 138 4.14 -24.84 1.08
N THR A 139 2.88 -25.15 0.88
CA THR A 139 2.38 -26.53 0.83
C THR A 139 3.00 -27.30 -0.32
N ALA A 140 3.09 -26.71 -1.51
CA ALA A 140 3.73 -27.35 -2.67
C ALA A 140 5.21 -27.68 -2.40
N ILE A 141 5.96 -26.76 -1.79
CA ILE A 141 7.37 -26.97 -1.42
C ILE A 141 7.50 -28.12 -0.42
N TRP A 142 6.61 -28.22 0.57
CA TRP A 142 6.60 -29.32 1.53
C TRP A 142 6.35 -30.66 0.85
N VAL A 143 5.37 -30.73 -0.06
CA VAL A 143 5.05 -31.94 -0.83
C VAL A 143 6.26 -32.39 -1.66
N ILE A 144 6.87 -31.47 -2.42
CA ILE A 144 8.07 -31.76 -3.22
C ILE A 144 9.21 -32.23 -2.33
N GLY A 145 9.45 -31.56 -1.19
CA GLY A 145 10.49 -31.93 -0.24
C GLY A 145 10.32 -33.35 0.29
N ILE A 146 9.10 -33.76 0.65
CA ILE A 146 8.80 -35.12 1.12
C ILE A 146 9.08 -36.14 0.02
N PHE A 147 8.63 -35.90 -1.23
CA PHE A 147 8.89 -36.82 -2.33
C PHE A 147 10.37 -36.92 -2.65
N THR A 148 11.11 -35.86 -2.58
CA THR A 148 12.57 -35.84 -2.77
C THR A 148 13.29 -36.66 -1.70
N LEU A 149 12.89 -36.53 -0.43
CA LEU A 149 13.43 -37.33 0.68
C LEU A 149 13.12 -38.81 0.47
N LEU A 150 11.90 -39.16 0.12
CA LEU A 150 11.51 -40.55 -0.15
C LEU A 150 12.34 -41.14 -1.29
N SER A 151 12.51 -40.42 -2.37
CA SER A 151 13.34 -40.82 -3.52
C SER A 151 14.79 -41.05 -3.09
N GLY A 152 15.35 -40.17 -2.26
CA GLY A 152 16.71 -40.31 -1.73
C GLY A 152 16.86 -41.56 -0.85
N ILE A 153 15.89 -41.84 0.03
CA ILE A 153 15.89 -43.06 0.89
C ILE A 153 15.88 -44.32 0.04
N VAL A 154 15.00 -44.36 -0.98
CA VAL A 154 14.93 -45.53 -1.91
C VAL A 154 16.25 -45.70 -2.66
N GLY A 155 16.88 -44.61 -3.15
CA GLY A 155 18.16 -44.67 -3.83
C GLY A 155 19.27 -45.23 -2.95
N VAL A 156 19.41 -44.74 -1.70
CA VAL A 156 20.39 -45.20 -0.75
C VAL A 156 20.13 -46.67 -0.35
N SER A 157 18.87 -47.04 -0.11
CA SER A 157 18.46 -48.44 0.18
C SER A 157 18.86 -49.41 -0.93
N ASN A 158 18.65 -49.05 -2.18
CA ASN A 158 19.03 -49.87 -3.34
C ASN A 158 20.57 -50.11 -3.40
N ILE A 159 21.36 -49.07 -3.19
CA ILE A 159 22.82 -49.17 -3.19
C ILE A 159 23.29 -50.04 -2.03
N MET A 160 22.73 -49.88 -0.85
CA MET A 160 23.06 -50.65 0.32
C MET A 160 22.73 -52.14 0.15
N LEU A 161 21.57 -52.44 -0.47
CA LEU A 161 21.15 -53.82 -0.72
C LEU A 161 22.11 -54.52 -1.72
N ILE A 162 22.61 -53.82 -2.74
CA ILE A 162 23.59 -54.34 -3.68
C ILE A 162 24.91 -54.63 -2.97
N THR A 163 25.39 -53.71 -2.16
CA THR A 163 26.66 -53.85 -1.43
C THR A 163 26.64 -55.01 -0.41
N VAL A 164 25.53 -55.19 0.31
CA VAL A 164 25.36 -56.30 1.22
C VAL A 164 25.30 -57.66 0.48
N LYS A 165 24.63 -57.69 -0.66
CA LYS A 165 24.51 -58.90 -1.51
C LYS A 165 25.86 -59.31 -2.11
N GLU A 166 26.71 -58.39 -2.47
CA GLU A 166 28.08 -58.67 -2.94
C GLU A 166 28.98 -59.24 -1.81
N ARG A 167 28.88 -58.71 -0.61
CA ARG A 167 29.68 -59.20 0.54
C ARG A 167 29.25 -60.57 1.06
N THR A 168 28.03 -60.97 0.83
CA THR A 168 27.52 -62.30 1.27
C THR A 168 27.75 -63.41 0.23
N ARG A 169 28.33 -63.10 -0.93
CA ARG A 169 28.67 -64.07 -1.97
C ARG A 169 30.13 -64.54 -1.99
N VAL A 170 30.89 -64.23 -0.94
CA VAL A 170 32.28 -64.76 -0.73
C VAL A 170 32.24 -65.92 0.22
#